data_da040bf8860ae956fb5d84c2f5b9913d
#
_entry.id   da040bf8860ae956fb5d84c2f5b9913d
#
_cell.length_a   1.000
_cell.length_b   1.000
_cell.length_c   1.000
_cell.angle_alpha   90.00
_cell.angle_beta   90.00
_cell.angle_gamma   90.00
#
_symmetry.space_group_name_H-M   'P 1'
#
loop_
_entity.id
_entity.type
_entity.pdbx_description
1 polymer ?
#
loop_
_entity_poly.entity_id
_entity_poly.type
_entity_poly.pdbx_seq_one_letter_code
_entity_poly.pdbx_strand_id
1 'polypeptide(L)'
;MRHLSGALGLVSATALLPACTAATRPETRPSPSSHSAPQPVSAAAPSSESSCAAWSTYQDGPYKYENNVWGSKKAKAAFEQCLMRRKVGSGFEYGWRWNWPGYDNTVFAYPQILFGWKPWSGGTPTDARFPLRVGDVQHLSIHYDVETEASGSYNLAPEVWIIEGSGASADPDPKRITTEVMFWMDYVEGAIPAGTVIDTPTLDGVPYELYKQDSIGDKGDGTGWALLSFKSPKVQHRGTISVHTLLDHLVRKGLVRPDEYVASVEFGNEVMGGSGTTWVKRFEVEVRP
;
A
#
# COMPACT_ATOMS: atom_id res chain seq x y z
N MET A 1 7.61 -30.35 47.70
CA MET A 1 8.79 -31.18 48.00
C MET A 1 9.64 -31.28 46.75
N ARG A 2 10.90 -30.92 46.97
CA ARG A 2 12.15 -31.09 46.20
C ARG A 2 12.49 -30.02 45.17
N HIS A 3 13.35 -29.14 45.67
CA HIS A 3 14.36 -28.35 44.98
C HIS A 3 15.35 -29.20 44.19
N LEU A 4 15.90 -28.67 43.13
CA LEU A 4 17.31 -28.85 42.79
C LEU A 4 17.81 -27.64 41.98
N SER A 5 18.72 -26.92 42.63
CA SER A 5 19.56 -25.87 42.10
C SER A 5 20.75 -26.49 41.34
N GLY A 6 21.26 -25.79 40.36
CA GLY A 6 22.53 -26.09 39.72
C GLY A 6 23.18 -24.80 39.20
N ALA A 7 24.33 -24.49 39.77
CA ALA A 7 25.01 -23.21 39.70
C ALA A 7 26.18 -23.20 38.68
N LEU A 8 26.55 -21.98 38.30
CA LEU A 8 27.85 -21.40 37.97
C LEU A 8 28.85 -22.09 37.00
N GLY A 9 29.32 -21.27 36.09
CA GLY A 9 30.58 -21.45 35.37
C GLY A 9 31.05 -20.17 34.66
N LEU A 10 31.62 -19.22 35.41
CA LEU A 10 32.44 -18.14 34.87
C LEU A 10 33.80 -18.70 34.43
N VAL A 11 34.25 -18.34 33.23
CA VAL A 11 35.67 -18.44 32.84
C VAL A 11 36.10 -17.10 32.24
N SER A 12 36.91 -16.40 33.04
CA SER A 12 37.73 -15.25 32.61
C SER A 12 38.97 -15.78 31.91
N ALA A 13 39.31 -15.20 30.77
CA ALA A 13 40.66 -15.34 30.19
C ALA A 13 41.21 -13.95 29.87
N THR A 14 42.15 -13.58 30.70
CA THR A 14 43.07 -12.46 30.54
C THR A 14 44.21 -12.88 29.60
N ALA A 15 44.56 -12.09 28.61
CA ALA A 15 45.78 -12.25 27.86
C ALA A 15 46.46 -10.90 27.60
N LEU A 16 47.74 -10.90 27.94
CA LEU A 16 48.75 -9.86 28.05
C LEU A 16 49.14 -9.24 26.69
N LEU A 17 49.45 -7.97 26.75
CA LEU A 17 50.25 -7.22 25.76
C LEU A 17 51.74 -7.52 25.91
N PRO A 18 52.53 -7.35 24.85
CA PRO A 18 53.89 -6.84 25.00
C PRO A 18 54.12 -5.53 24.25
N ALA A 19 55.00 -4.75 24.85
CA ALA A 19 55.40 -3.40 24.49
C ALA A 19 56.55 -3.36 23.47
N CYS A 20 56.60 -2.21 22.79
CA CYS A 20 57.73 -1.42 22.30
C CYS A 20 58.91 -2.08 21.57
N THR A 21 59.18 -1.58 20.36
CA THR A 21 60.51 -1.11 20.02
C THR A 21 60.47 0.07 19.04
N ALA A 22 61.46 0.95 19.18
CA ALA A 22 61.54 2.28 18.62
C ALA A 22 62.09 2.35 17.18
N ALA A 23 61.60 3.36 16.51
CA ALA A 23 62.26 4.32 15.62
C ALA A 23 63.38 3.91 14.65
N THR A 24 63.15 4.17 13.39
CA THR A 24 64.09 4.85 12.51
C THR A 24 63.34 5.69 11.48
N ARG A 25 63.79 6.93 11.31
CA ARG A 25 63.26 7.94 10.39
C ARG A 25 63.83 7.69 9.00
N PRO A 26 63.06 7.61 7.95
CA PRO A 26 63.56 7.73 6.59
C PRO A 26 63.20 9.07 5.96
N GLU A 27 64.08 9.46 5.09
CA GLU A 27 64.21 10.67 4.31
C GLU A 27 62.96 11.06 3.51
N THR A 28 62.79 12.37 3.38
CA THR A 28 61.78 13.03 2.53
C THR A 28 62.06 12.80 1.06
N ARG A 29 61.16 12.07 0.41
CA ARG A 29 61.09 11.97 -1.04
C ARG A 29 60.05 12.98 -1.53
N PRO A 30 60.26 13.74 -2.60
CA PRO A 30 59.26 14.69 -3.15
C PRO A 30 58.05 13.94 -3.70
N SER A 31 56.89 14.37 -3.26
CA SER A 31 55.58 13.82 -3.74
C SER A 31 55.36 14.14 -5.23
N PRO A 32 54.91 13.19 -6.03
CA PRO A 32 54.46 13.48 -7.36
C PRO A 32 53.14 14.28 -7.31
N SER A 33 53.02 15.28 -8.17
CA SER A 33 51.86 16.11 -8.39
C SER A 33 50.59 15.24 -8.55
N SER A 34 49.65 15.37 -7.65
CA SER A 34 48.35 14.75 -7.74
C SER A 34 47.56 15.37 -8.87
N HIS A 35 47.47 14.66 -9.98
CA HIS A 35 46.39 14.91 -10.95
C HIS A 35 45.07 14.50 -10.27
N SER A 36 44.26 15.48 -9.89
CA SER A 36 42.93 15.26 -9.40
C SER A 36 42.11 14.56 -10.51
N ALA A 37 41.73 13.32 -10.27
CA ALA A 37 40.76 12.64 -11.12
C ALA A 37 39.45 13.46 -11.14
N PRO A 38 38.77 13.56 -12.29
CA PRO A 38 37.49 14.24 -12.36
C PRO A 38 36.52 13.55 -11.38
N GLN A 39 35.94 14.32 -10.43
CA GLN A 39 34.90 13.82 -9.56
C GLN A 39 33.70 13.41 -10.42
N PRO A 40 33.08 12.25 -10.13
CA PRO A 40 31.85 11.89 -10.81
C PRO A 40 30.82 12.99 -10.55
N VAL A 41 30.28 13.57 -11.61
CA VAL A 41 29.17 14.52 -11.56
C VAL A 41 28.01 13.76 -10.92
N SER A 42 27.69 14.06 -9.69
CA SER A 42 26.48 13.53 -9.05
C SER A 42 25.29 13.99 -9.89
N ALA A 43 24.63 13.03 -10.53
CA ALA A 43 23.39 13.32 -11.24
C ALA A 43 22.43 13.95 -10.21
N ALA A 44 22.01 15.17 -10.45
CA ALA A 44 21.03 15.84 -9.59
C ALA A 44 19.79 14.92 -9.50
N ALA A 45 19.35 14.66 -8.27
CA ALA A 45 18.12 13.91 -8.05
C ALA A 45 16.98 14.57 -8.86
N PRO A 46 16.13 13.79 -9.53
CA PRO A 46 15.05 14.35 -10.32
C PRO A 46 14.18 15.27 -9.45
N SER A 47 13.89 16.46 -9.92
CA SER A 47 13.03 17.39 -9.22
C SER A 47 11.64 16.78 -9.04
N SER A 48 11.21 16.59 -7.81
CA SER A 48 9.86 16.12 -7.49
C SER A 48 8.95 17.32 -7.22
N GLU A 49 7.74 17.25 -7.77
CA GLU A 49 6.65 18.16 -7.43
C GLU A 49 5.76 17.48 -6.41
N SER A 50 5.19 18.25 -5.48
CA SER A 50 4.25 17.72 -4.48
C SER A 50 3.06 18.67 -4.26
N SER A 51 1.90 18.08 -3.96
CA SER A 51 0.70 18.77 -3.53
C SER A 51 0.21 18.16 -2.21
N CYS A 52 0.22 18.95 -1.15
CA CYS A 52 -0.20 18.52 0.19
C CYS A 52 -1.63 19.01 0.53
N ALA A 53 -2.33 19.66 -0.40
CA ALA A 53 -3.72 19.98 -0.21
C ALA A 53 -4.56 18.70 -0.08
N ALA A 54 -5.43 18.67 0.93
CA ALA A 54 -6.39 17.58 1.09
C ALA A 54 -7.20 17.40 -0.20
N TRP A 55 -7.36 16.14 -0.63
CA TRP A 55 -8.10 15.80 -1.85
C TRP A 55 -7.51 16.31 -3.16
N SER A 56 -6.27 16.83 -3.14
CA SER A 56 -5.59 17.16 -4.39
C SER A 56 -5.41 15.94 -5.28
N THR A 57 -5.40 16.17 -6.60
CA THR A 57 -5.36 15.07 -7.58
C THR A 57 -4.34 15.34 -8.67
N TYR A 58 -3.79 14.24 -9.22
CA TYR A 58 -3.18 14.20 -10.54
C TYR A 58 -3.98 13.24 -11.41
N GLN A 59 -4.01 13.50 -12.72
CA GLN A 59 -4.61 12.61 -13.71
C GLN A 59 -3.56 12.16 -14.71
N ASP A 60 -3.52 10.84 -14.98
CA ASP A 60 -2.66 10.26 -15.99
C ASP A 60 -3.43 9.16 -16.74
N GLY A 61 -3.90 9.50 -17.94
CA GLY A 61 -4.81 8.64 -18.70
C GLY A 61 -6.05 8.29 -17.85
N PRO A 62 -6.37 7.00 -17.69
CA PRO A 62 -7.54 6.56 -16.91
C PRO A 62 -7.25 6.48 -15.40
N TYR A 63 -6.09 6.89 -14.93
CA TYR A 63 -5.68 6.79 -13.54
C TYR A 63 -5.77 8.14 -12.85
N LYS A 64 -6.58 8.23 -11.80
CA LYS A 64 -6.68 9.41 -10.93
C LYS A 64 -5.93 9.14 -9.63
N TYR A 65 -4.86 9.86 -9.40
CA TYR A 65 -4.14 9.88 -8.13
C TYR A 65 -4.81 10.86 -7.19
N GLU A 66 -5.04 10.48 -5.94
CA GLU A 66 -5.81 11.29 -5.00
C GLU A 66 -5.15 11.32 -3.62
N ASN A 67 -4.97 12.54 -3.07
CA ASN A 67 -4.53 12.75 -1.68
C ASN A 67 -5.72 12.56 -0.74
N ASN A 68 -6.20 11.33 -0.63
CA ASN A 68 -7.38 10.96 0.15
C ASN A 68 -7.05 10.97 1.65
N VAL A 69 -7.68 11.92 2.37
CA VAL A 69 -7.54 12.11 3.82
C VAL A 69 -8.88 11.97 4.55
N TRP A 70 -9.69 10.98 4.14
CA TRP A 70 -11.08 10.82 4.58
C TRP A 70 -11.28 10.78 6.08
N GLY A 71 -10.36 10.18 6.83
CA GLY A 71 -10.40 10.06 8.28
C GLY A 71 -9.71 11.20 9.03
N SER A 72 -9.24 12.25 8.34
CA SER A 72 -8.44 13.34 8.94
C SER A 72 -9.10 14.06 10.10
N LYS A 73 -10.43 14.11 10.14
CA LYS A 73 -11.18 14.69 11.27
C LYS A 73 -10.96 13.94 12.58
N LYS A 74 -10.48 12.69 12.55
CA LYS A 74 -10.17 11.87 13.73
C LYS A 74 -8.74 12.12 14.23
N ALA A 75 -7.90 12.84 13.49
CA ALA A 75 -6.53 13.14 13.88
C ALA A 75 -6.49 14.00 15.14
N LYS A 76 -5.67 13.59 16.13
CA LYS A 76 -5.51 14.27 17.41
C LYS A 76 -4.40 15.30 17.42
N ALA A 77 -3.61 15.39 16.34
CA ALA A 77 -2.52 16.36 16.16
C ALA A 77 -2.33 16.66 14.68
N ALA A 78 -1.48 17.66 14.37
CA ALA A 78 -1.16 18.03 13.01
C ALA A 78 -0.51 16.84 12.26
N PHE A 79 -0.89 16.66 11.01
CA PHE A 79 -0.36 15.65 10.10
C PHE A 79 0.09 16.30 8.80
N GLU A 80 0.89 15.58 8.04
CA GLU A 80 1.23 15.93 6.66
C GLU A 80 0.97 14.72 5.77
N GLN A 81 0.31 14.96 4.62
CA GLN A 81 0.19 13.99 3.56
C GLN A 81 0.17 14.70 2.22
N CYS A 82 0.97 14.21 1.27
CA CYS A 82 1.13 14.86 -0.02
C CYS A 82 1.14 13.82 -1.13
N LEU A 83 0.46 14.11 -2.23
CA LEU A 83 0.77 13.50 -3.52
C LEU A 83 2.09 14.03 -4.05
N MET A 84 2.81 13.19 -4.76
CA MET A 84 4.08 13.52 -5.39
C MET A 84 4.10 13.03 -6.83
N ARG A 85 4.87 13.72 -7.67
CA ARG A 85 5.27 13.20 -8.98
C ARG A 85 6.71 13.58 -9.27
N ARG A 86 7.41 12.74 -10.01
CA ARG A 86 8.76 13.02 -10.51
C ARG A 86 8.86 12.66 -11.98
N LYS A 87 9.65 13.43 -12.73
CA LYS A 87 9.85 13.17 -14.14
C LYS A 87 10.79 11.96 -14.32
N VAL A 88 10.37 11.01 -15.13
CA VAL A 88 11.16 9.82 -15.49
C VAL A 88 11.05 9.61 -17.00
N GLY A 89 12.15 9.79 -17.69
CA GLY A 89 12.15 9.78 -19.17
C GLY A 89 11.23 10.87 -19.73
N SER A 90 10.27 10.48 -20.57
CA SER A 90 9.26 11.38 -21.16
C SER A 90 7.96 11.46 -20.31
N GLY A 91 7.81 10.64 -19.29
CA GLY A 91 6.62 10.56 -18.44
C GLY A 91 6.86 10.99 -17.01
N PHE A 92 5.95 10.59 -16.15
CA PHE A 92 6.02 10.82 -14.71
C PHE A 92 5.85 9.50 -13.95
N GLU A 93 6.55 9.38 -12.84
CA GLU A 93 6.19 8.48 -11.75
C GLU A 93 5.43 9.28 -10.70
N TYR A 94 4.40 8.66 -10.15
CA TYR A 94 3.57 9.23 -9.11
C TYR A 94 3.78 8.49 -7.79
N GLY A 95 3.47 9.16 -6.69
CA GLY A 95 3.58 8.58 -5.37
C GLY A 95 2.92 9.45 -4.34
N TRP A 96 3.07 9.06 -3.11
CA TRP A 96 2.60 9.83 -1.95
C TRP A 96 3.54 9.65 -0.78
N ARG A 97 3.52 10.62 0.12
CA ARG A 97 4.19 10.55 1.41
C ARG A 97 3.23 10.97 2.51
N TRP A 98 3.47 10.44 3.68
CA TRP A 98 2.67 10.78 4.86
C TRP A 98 3.54 10.88 6.11
N ASN A 99 3.04 11.67 7.06
CA ASN A 99 3.49 11.71 8.45
C ASN A 99 2.24 11.98 9.31
N TRP A 100 1.72 10.91 9.92
CA TRP A 100 0.53 10.95 10.75
C TRP A 100 0.92 10.64 12.19
N PRO A 101 0.75 11.60 13.14
CA PRO A 101 1.02 11.36 14.54
C PRO A 101 -0.05 10.43 15.11
N GLY A 102 0.39 9.61 16.08
CA GLY A 102 -0.48 8.66 16.76
C GLY A 102 -0.27 7.24 16.27
N TYR A 103 -0.79 6.33 17.04
CA TYR A 103 -0.68 4.90 16.82
C TYR A 103 -1.92 4.27 17.43
N ASP A 104 -2.99 4.23 16.66
CA ASP A 104 -4.17 3.45 17.01
C ASP A 104 -4.65 2.71 15.74
N ASN A 105 -5.60 1.81 15.88
CA ASN A 105 -6.11 1.04 14.75
C ASN A 105 -7.12 1.84 13.90
N THR A 106 -7.10 3.18 13.98
CA THR A 106 -7.96 4.04 13.19
C THR A 106 -7.31 4.34 11.85
N VAL A 107 -7.96 4.03 10.76
CA VAL A 107 -7.53 4.48 9.44
C VAL A 107 -7.84 5.98 9.29
N PHE A 108 -6.82 6.78 9.04
CA PHE A 108 -6.91 8.22 8.86
C PHE A 108 -6.97 8.65 7.41
N ALA A 109 -6.34 7.86 6.53
CA ALA A 109 -6.14 8.24 5.14
C ALA A 109 -5.95 7.02 4.26
N TYR A 110 -6.19 7.22 2.96
CA TYR A 110 -5.90 6.25 1.92
C TYR A 110 -5.46 7.00 0.65
N PRO A 111 -4.22 7.59 0.62
CA PRO A 111 -3.67 8.15 -0.60
C PRO A 111 -3.60 7.05 -1.65
N GLN A 112 -4.10 7.32 -2.87
CA GLN A 112 -4.48 6.23 -3.77
C GLN A 112 -4.40 6.58 -5.25
N ILE A 113 -4.49 5.53 -6.07
CA ILE A 113 -4.88 5.57 -7.46
C ILE A 113 -6.30 5.04 -7.56
N LEU A 114 -7.16 5.73 -8.30
CA LEU A 114 -8.51 5.31 -8.63
C LEU A 114 -8.59 4.95 -10.12
N PHE A 115 -9.20 3.81 -10.42
CA PHE A 115 -9.59 3.37 -11.76
C PHE A 115 -11.04 2.88 -11.74
N GLY A 116 -11.92 3.51 -12.49
CA GLY A 116 -13.36 3.23 -12.51
C GLY A 116 -14.21 4.34 -11.89
N TRP A 117 -15.30 3.99 -11.23
CA TRP A 117 -16.25 4.92 -10.61
C TRP A 117 -16.20 4.81 -9.08
N LYS A 118 -16.07 5.96 -8.40
CA LYS A 118 -16.00 6.00 -6.95
C LYS A 118 -17.37 6.31 -6.32
N PRO A 119 -18.03 5.36 -5.62
CA PRO A 119 -19.35 5.57 -5.03
C PRO A 119 -19.41 6.74 -4.04
N TRP A 120 -18.30 7.03 -3.35
CA TRP A 120 -18.19 8.09 -2.34
C TRP A 120 -18.18 9.51 -2.92
N SER A 121 -17.78 9.69 -4.17
CA SER A 121 -17.67 11.00 -4.81
C SER A 121 -18.59 11.18 -6.01
N GLY A 122 -19.11 10.10 -6.57
CA GLY A 122 -19.88 10.16 -7.82
C GLY A 122 -19.04 10.62 -9.01
N GLY A 123 -19.69 11.18 -10.01
CA GLY A 123 -19.06 11.73 -11.20
C GLY A 123 -18.88 10.72 -12.32
N THR A 124 -18.13 11.13 -13.35
CA THR A 124 -17.81 10.27 -14.49
C THR A 124 -16.75 9.26 -14.10
N PRO A 125 -16.90 7.97 -14.44
CA PRO A 125 -15.86 6.97 -14.28
C PRO A 125 -14.58 7.38 -15.01
N THR A 126 -13.42 7.05 -14.44
CA THR A 126 -12.12 7.27 -15.10
C THR A 126 -11.92 6.31 -16.29
N ASP A 127 -12.65 5.20 -16.31
CA ASP A 127 -12.76 4.28 -17.43
C ASP A 127 -14.23 3.97 -17.69
N ALA A 128 -14.69 4.19 -18.92
CA ALA A 128 -16.12 4.11 -19.30
C ALA A 128 -16.72 2.69 -19.22
N ARG A 129 -15.89 1.66 -19.06
CA ARG A 129 -16.36 0.28 -18.85
C ARG A 129 -16.95 0.05 -17.47
N PHE A 130 -16.60 0.88 -16.49
CA PHE A 130 -17.08 0.76 -15.12
C PHE A 130 -18.37 1.53 -14.85
N PRO A 131 -19.26 1.01 -13.99
CA PRO A 131 -19.19 -0.26 -13.24
C PRO A 131 -19.35 -1.51 -14.12
N LEU A 132 -18.58 -2.57 -13.81
CA LEU A 132 -18.59 -3.85 -14.52
C LEU A 132 -19.45 -4.87 -13.76
N ARG A 133 -20.35 -5.57 -14.43
CA ARG A 133 -21.11 -6.66 -13.79
C ARG A 133 -20.16 -7.80 -13.43
N VAL A 134 -20.19 -8.24 -12.17
CA VAL A 134 -19.26 -9.26 -11.62
C VAL A 134 -19.28 -10.54 -12.44
N GLY A 135 -20.48 -11.04 -12.78
CA GLY A 135 -20.63 -12.30 -13.54
C GLY A 135 -20.23 -12.22 -15.01
N ASP A 136 -19.96 -11.02 -15.54
CA ASP A 136 -19.56 -10.82 -16.94
C ASP A 136 -18.04 -10.55 -17.07
N VAL A 137 -17.33 -10.35 -15.94
CA VAL A 137 -15.89 -10.09 -15.94
C VAL A 137 -15.12 -11.34 -16.32
N GLN A 138 -14.58 -11.38 -17.54
CA GLN A 138 -13.75 -12.48 -18.01
C GLN A 138 -12.28 -12.30 -17.60
N HIS A 139 -11.80 -11.06 -17.51
CA HIS A 139 -10.46 -10.75 -17.09
C HIS A 139 -10.42 -9.38 -16.42
N LEU A 140 -9.92 -9.36 -15.22
CA LEU A 140 -9.59 -8.14 -14.46
C LEU A 140 -8.34 -8.41 -13.65
N SER A 141 -7.25 -7.72 -13.99
CA SER A 141 -5.96 -7.87 -13.32
C SER A 141 -5.33 -6.54 -13.03
N ILE A 142 -4.59 -6.47 -11.93
CA ILE A 142 -3.76 -5.33 -11.53
C ILE A 142 -2.30 -5.74 -11.67
N HIS A 143 -1.54 -5.03 -12.52
CA HIS A 143 -0.09 -5.16 -12.60
C HIS A 143 0.55 -3.97 -11.88
N TYR A 144 1.42 -4.23 -10.93
CA TYR A 144 2.02 -3.18 -10.11
C TYR A 144 3.51 -3.42 -9.85
N ASP A 145 4.24 -2.33 -9.69
CA ASP A 145 5.60 -2.26 -9.14
C ASP A 145 5.71 -0.98 -8.31
N VAL A 146 5.98 -1.13 -7.03
CA VAL A 146 6.06 -0.01 -6.09
C VAL A 146 7.33 -0.07 -5.27
N GLU A 147 7.73 1.08 -4.76
CA GLU A 147 8.78 1.22 -3.77
C GLU A 147 8.18 1.91 -2.55
N THR A 148 8.07 1.17 -1.45
CA THR A 148 7.52 1.67 -0.20
C THR A 148 8.59 1.65 0.87
N GLU A 149 8.81 2.80 1.50
CA GLU A 149 9.62 2.96 2.71
C GLU A 149 8.71 3.56 3.77
N ALA A 150 8.39 2.80 4.80
CA ALA A 150 7.44 3.24 5.81
C ALA A 150 7.76 2.69 7.20
N SER A 151 7.30 3.42 8.20
CA SER A 151 7.34 3.04 9.62
C SER A 151 6.04 3.45 10.30
N GLY A 152 5.67 2.70 11.34
CA GLY A 152 4.42 2.92 12.05
C GLY A 152 3.35 1.91 11.66
N SER A 153 2.08 2.32 11.59
CA SER A 153 0.96 1.45 11.28
C SER A 153 0.36 1.80 9.92
N TYR A 154 0.47 0.87 8.98
CA TYR A 154 -0.04 1.02 7.62
C TYR A 154 -0.23 -0.35 6.96
N ASN A 155 -0.97 -0.37 5.87
CA ASN A 155 -0.89 -1.42 4.86
C ASN A 155 -0.76 -0.80 3.46
N LEU A 156 -0.38 -1.60 2.47
CA LEU A 156 -0.54 -1.33 1.05
C LEU A 156 -1.53 -2.34 0.51
N ALA A 157 -2.69 -1.89 0.09
CA ALA A 157 -3.76 -2.75 -0.34
C ALA A 157 -4.47 -2.17 -1.56
N PRO A 158 -4.53 -2.89 -2.68
CA PRO A 158 -5.59 -2.68 -3.66
C PRO A 158 -6.96 -2.93 -3.03
N GLU A 159 -7.94 -2.14 -3.45
CA GLU A 159 -9.34 -2.24 -3.04
C GLU A 159 -10.24 -2.35 -4.27
N VAL A 160 -11.31 -3.11 -4.14
CA VAL A 160 -12.35 -3.25 -5.15
C VAL A 160 -13.69 -3.00 -4.47
N TRP A 161 -14.39 -1.96 -4.93
CA TRP A 161 -15.72 -1.64 -4.42
C TRP A 161 -16.79 -2.36 -5.22
N ILE A 162 -17.60 -3.16 -4.53
CA ILE A 162 -18.76 -3.88 -5.09
C ILE A 162 -20.04 -3.14 -4.71
N ILE A 163 -20.90 -2.95 -5.70
CA ILE A 163 -22.16 -2.21 -5.57
C ILE A 163 -23.36 -2.96 -6.15
N GLU A 164 -24.54 -2.62 -5.68
CA GLU A 164 -25.80 -2.99 -6.32
C GLU A 164 -26.14 -2.04 -7.48
N GLY A 165 -26.77 -2.58 -8.51
CA GLY A 165 -27.27 -1.84 -9.66
C GLY A 165 -26.19 -1.38 -10.64
N SER A 166 -26.55 -1.20 -11.87
CA SER A 166 -25.70 -0.80 -12.98
C SER A 166 -25.54 0.73 -13.09
N GLY A 167 -24.51 1.14 -13.80
CA GLY A 167 -24.26 2.53 -14.18
C GLY A 167 -23.63 3.36 -13.05
N ALA A 168 -22.90 4.39 -13.46
CA ALA A 168 -22.33 5.40 -12.59
C ALA A 168 -23.35 6.52 -12.33
N SER A 169 -23.31 7.13 -11.15
CA SER A 169 -24.10 8.31 -10.79
C SER A 169 -23.23 9.57 -10.82
N ALA A 170 -23.79 10.70 -11.25
CA ALA A 170 -23.13 11.98 -11.16
C ALA A 170 -22.94 12.43 -9.70
N ASP A 171 -23.88 12.06 -8.84
CA ASP A 171 -23.82 12.35 -7.40
C ASP A 171 -23.24 11.17 -6.62
N PRO A 172 -22.67 11.41 -5.42
CA PRO A 172 -22.26 10.34 -4.50
C PRO A 172 -23.44 9.40 -4.20
N ASP A 173 -23.19 8.10 -4.30
CA ASP A 173 -24.19 7.06 -4.02
C ASP A 173 -23.58 5.89 -3.23
N PRO A 174 -23.08 6.13 -2.00
CA PRO A 174 -22.49 5.08 -1.19
C PRO A 174 -23.49 4.04 -0.68
N LYS A 175 -24.80 4.32 -0.74
CA LYS A 175 -25.84 3.36 -0.31
C LYS A 175 -25.85 2.09 -1.13
N ARG A 176 -25.36 2.15 -2.36
CA ARG A 176 -25.23 0.99 -3.24
C ARG A 176 -24.10 0.05 -2.86
N ILE A 177 -23.15 0.47 -2.02
CA ILE A 177 -22.03 -0.37 -1.64
C ILE A 177 -22.54 -1.58 -0.84
N THR A 178 -22.15 -2.76 -1.28
CA THR A 178 -22.44 -4.02 -0.61
C THR A 178 -21.19 -4.61 0.04
N THR A 179 -20.05 -4.52 -0.67
CA THR A 179 -18.81 -5.17 -0.25
C THR A 179 -17.60 -4.33 -0.66
N GLU A 180 -16.65 -4.26 0.22
CA GLU A 180 -15.28 -3.84 -0.02
C GLU A 180 -14.38 -5.08 -0.05
N VAL A 181 -13.60 -5.24 -1.09
CA VAL A 181 -12.65 -6.36 -1.23
C VAL A 181 -11.24 -5.79 -1.24
N MET A 182 -10.44 -6.14 -0.25
CA MET A 182 -9.06 -5.69 -0.11
C MET A 182 -8.06 -6.82 -0.41
N PHE A 183 -6.89 -6.44 -0.89
CA PHE A 183 -5.76 -7.36 -1.12
C PHE A 183 -4.53 -6.82 -0.39
N TRP A 184 -4.24 -7.31 0.82
CA TRP A 184 -3.13 -6.85 1.64
C TRP A 184 -1.80 -7.38 1.09
N MET A 185 -1.02 -6.52 0.42
CA MET A 185 0.23 -6.86 -0.26
C MET A 185 1.47 -6.45 0.54
N ASP A 186 1.39 -5.37 1.31
CA ASP A 186 2.39 -4.94 2.28
C ASP A 186 1.71 -4.48 3.57
N TYR A 187 2.32 -4.75 4.70
CA TYR A 187 1.75 -4.45 6.02
C TYR A 187 2.80 -4.57 7.11
N VAL A 188 2.57 -3.90 8.22
CA VAL A 188 3.42 -4.02 9.41
C VAL A 188 3.36 -5.44 9.97
N GLU A 189 4.51 -5.95 10.43
CA GLU A 189 4.59 -7.28 11.05
C GLU A 189 3.56 -7.43 12.19
N GLY A 190 2.81 -8.51 12.17
CA GLY A 190 1.75 -8.80 13.13
C GLY A 190 0.40 -8.12 12.84
N ALA A 191 0.31 -7.21 11.85
CA ALA A 191 -0.97 -6.64 11.46
C ALA A 191 -1.89 -7.69 10.82
N ILE A 192 -3.17 -7.61 11.17
CA ILE A 192 -4.22 -8.47 10.62
C ILE A 192 -5.38 -7.61 10.12
N PRO A 193 -6.04 -8.01 9.02
CA PRO A 193 -7.28 -7.40 8.58
C PRO A 193 -8.38 -7.48 9.65
N ALA A 194 -9.35 -6.58 9.55
CA ALA A 194 -10.53 -6.64 10.41
C ALA A 194 -11.36 -7.92 10.16
N GLY A 195 -12.02 -8.40 11.20
CA GLY A 195 -12.86 -9.60 11.15
C GLY A 195 -12.13 -10.88 11.52
N THR A 196 -12.59 -11.99 10.96
CA THR A 196 -12.05 -13.34 11.25
C THR A 196 -11.70 -14.07 9.95
N VAL A 197 -10.74 -14.98 10.02
CA VAL A 197 -10.42 -15.87 8.90
C VAL A 197 -11.59 -16.81 8.64
N ILE A 198 -12.11 -16.79 7.42
CA ILE A 198 -13.22 -17.66 6.98
C ILE A 198 -12.78 -18.70 5.94
N ASP A 199 -11.62 -18.51 5.32
CA ASP A 199 -11.07 -19.42 4.32
C ASP A 199 -9.56 -19.20 4.14
N THR A 200 -8.88 -20.19 3.55
CA THR A 200 -7.43 -20.14 3.24
C THR A 200 -7.17 -20.66 1.83
N PRO A 201 -7.66 -19.95 0.79
CA PRO A 201 -7.55 -20.41 -0.57
C PRO A 201 -6.14 -20.25 -1.12
N THR A 202 -5.77 -21.13 -2.07
CA THR A 202 -4.63 -20.91 -2.97
C THR A 202 -5.18 -20.53 -4.33
N LEU A 203 -4.96 -19.29 -4.76
CA LEU A 203 -5.49 -18.73 -6.00
C LEU A 203 -4.32 -18.24 -6.86
N ASP A 204 -4.25 -18.68 -8.11
CA ASP A 204 -3.13 -18.44 -9.03
C ASP A 204 -1.75 -18.77 -8.43
N GLY A 205 -1.70 -19.83 -7.61
CA GLY A 205 -0.48 -20.30 -6.92
C GLY A 205 -0.10 -19.47 -5.68
N VAL A 206 -0.88 -18.47 -5.32
CA VAL A 206 -0.67 -17.66 -4.11
C VAL A 206 -1.61 -18.16 -3.01
N PRO A 207 -1.09 -18.57 -1.84
CA PRO A 207 -1.92 -18.84 -0.67
C PRO A 207 -2.37 -17.52 -0.05
N TYR A 208 -3.64 -17.46 0.37
CA TYR A 208 -4.20 -16.30 1.08
C TYR A 208 -4.89 -16.75 2.36
N GLU A 209 -4.94 -15.84 3.35
CA GLU A 209 -5.94 -15.87 4.40
C GLU A 209 -7.07 -14.92 3.97
N LEU A 210 -8.30 -15.43 3.88
CA LEU A 210 -9.48 -14.62 3.62
C LEU A 210 -10.16 -14.26 4.92
N TYR A 211 -10.12 -12.98 5.26
CA TYR A 211 -10.81 -12.40 6.42
C TYR A 211 -12.17 -11.86 6.02
N LYS A 212 -13.13 -11.91 6.92
CA LYS A 212 -14.45 -11.29 6.77
C LYS A 212 -14.86 -10.53 8.02
N GLN A 213 -15.30 -9.29 7.80
CA GLN A 213 -16.05 -8.47 8.74
C GLN A 213 -17.44 -8.23 8.14
N ASP A 214 -18.50 -8.63 8.84
CA ASP A 214 -19.87 -8.59 8.29
C ASP A 214 -20.40 -7.19 8.04
N SER A 215 -19.96 -6.22 8.85
CA SER A 215 -20.35 -4.83 8.67
C SER A 215 -19.25 -3.90 9.15
N ILE A 216 -18.85 -2.96 8.29
CA ILE A 216 -17.87 -1.91 8.59
C ILE A 216 -18.36 -0.58 7.98
N GLY A 217 -17.92 0.54 8.55
CA GLY A 217 -18.21 1.87 8.04
C GLY A 217 -19.65 2.30 8.21
N ASP A 218 -20.02 3.40 7.54
CA ASP A 218 -21.36 3.98 7.48
C ASP A 218 -21.58 4.58 6.08
N LYS A 219 -22.62 4.13 5.40
CA LYS A 219 -23.02 4.62 4.08
C LYS A 219 -23.80 5.94 4.11
N GLY A 220 -23.91 6.54 5.29
CA GLY A 220 -24.67 7.77 5.52
C GLY A 220 -26.12 7.52 5.93
N ASP A 221 -26.51 6.27 6.20
CA ASP A 221 -27.84 5.88 6.65
C ASP A 221 -27.81 4.98 7.90
N GLY A 222 -26.65 4.88 8.55
CA GLY A 222 -26.40 4.01 9.70
C GLY A 222 -26.18 2.54 9.35
N THR A 223 -26.12 2.20 8.04
CA THR A 223 -25.75 0.86 7.60
C THR A 223 -24.33 0.81 7.06
N GLY A 224 -23.66 -0.31 7.29
CA GLY A 224 -22.33 -0.58 6.75
C GLY A 224 -22.34 -1.48 5.52
N TRP A 225 -21.14 -1.94 5.15
CA TRP A 225 -20.91 -2.91 4.07
C TRP A 225 -20.06 -4.07 4.61
N ALA A 226 -20.04 -5.20 3.88
CA ALA A 226 -19.15 -6.29 4.21
C ALA A 226 -17.70 -5.95 3.79
N LEU A 227 -16.72 -6.28 4.63
CA LEU A 227 -15.31 -6.21 4.27
C LEU A 227 -14.76 -7.62 4.10
N LEU A 228 -14.14 -7.87 2.95
CA LEU A 228 -13.46 -9.12 2.60
C LEU A 228 -12.00 -8.81 2.30
N SER A 229 -11.07 -9.33 3.12
CA SER A 229 -9.66 -9.04 2.95
C SER A 229 -8.86 -10.30 2.66
N PHE A 230 -8.25 -10.36 1.48
CA PHE A 230 -7.24 -11.36 1.16
C PHE A 230 -5.88 -10.88 1.64
N LYS A 231 -5.31 -11.57 2.61
CA LYS A 231 -3.97 -11.27 3.11
C LYS A 231 -2.97 -12.26 2.52
N SER A 232 -2.00 -11.74 1.78
CA SER A 232 -0.84 -12.52 1.33
C SER A 232 0.07 -12.84 2.52
N PRO A 233 0.64 -14.05 2.63
CA PRO A 233 1.58 -14.40 3.71
C PRO A 233 2.93 -13.72 3.55
N LYS A 234 3.19 -13.10 2.42
CA LYS A 234 4.46 -12.43 2.11
C LYS A 234 4.20 -11.03 1.54
N VAL A 235 4.99 -10.07 1.98
CA VAL A 235 5.06 -8.74 1.39
C VAL A 235 5.45 -8.85 -0.09
N GLN A 236 4.70 -8.15 -0.94
CA GLN A 236 4.88 -8.16 -2.38
C GLN A 236 4.81 -6.71 -2.91
N HIS A 237 5.95 -6.16 -3.30
CA HIS A 237 6.02 -4.81 -3.88
C HIS A 237 5.89 -4.78 -5.40
N ARG A 238 5.84 -5.96 -6.03
CA ARG A 238 5.59 -6.10 -7.48
C ARG A 238 4.87 -7.39 -7.79
N GLY A 239 4.06 -7.37 -8.81
CA GLY A 239 3.37 -8.58 -9.25
C GLY A 239 2.13 -8.30 -10.08
N THR A 240 1.32 -9.33 -10.17
CA THR A 240 -0.02 -9.28 -10.77
C THR A 240 -1.02 -9.85 -9.78
N ILE A 241 -2.12 -9.15 -9.60
CA ILE A 241 -3.28 -9.64 -8.84
C ILE A 241 -4.37 -9.96 -9.86
N SER A 242 -4.74 -11.23 -9.99
CA SER A 242 -5.87 -11.67 -10.81
C SER A 242 -7.18 -11.41 -10.06
N VAL A 243 -7.67 -10.17 -10.11
CA VAL A 243 -8.91 -9.77 -9.40
C VAL A 243 -10.09 -10.65 -9.80
N HIS A 244 -10.22 -11.03 -11.08
CA HIS A 244 -11.30 -11.90 -11.55
C HIS A 244 -11.24 -13.28 -10.87
N THR A 245 -10.08 -13.91 -10.70
CA THR A 245 -9.95 -15.21 -10.01
C THR A 245 -10.40 -15.10 -8.54
N LEU A 246 -10.07 -13.97 -7.89
CA LEU A 246 -10.46 -13.70 -6.51
C LEU A 246 -11.97 -13.43 -6.41
N LEU A 247 -12.55 -12.67 -7.33
CA LEU A 247 -14.00 -12.45 -7.41
C LEU A 247 -14.75 -13.74 -7.68
N ASP A 248 -14.29 -14.57 -8.61
CA ASP A 248 -14.87 -15.89 -8.88
C ASP A 248 -14.88 -16.79 -7.65
N HIS A 249 -13.80 -16.72 -6.84
CA HIS A 249 -13.77 -17.44 -5.57
C HIS A 249 -14.83 -16.93 -4.61
N LEU A 250 -15.00 -15.60 -4.48
CA LEU A 250 -16.01 -14.99 -3.62
C LEU A 250 -17.44 -15.32 -4.10
N VAL A 251 -17.68 -15.34 -5.41
CA VAL A 251 -18.97 -15.74 -6.00
C VAL A 251 -19.27 -17.22 -5.68
N ARG A 252 -18.31 -18.12 -5.88
CA ARG A 252 -18.50 -19.54 -5.53
C ARG A 252 -18.79 -19.77 -4.04
N LYS A 253 -18.28 -18.89 -3.18
CA LYS A 253 -18.55 -18.92 -1.73
C LYS A 253 -19.86 -18.23 -1.35
N GLY A 254 -20.55 -17.59 -2.27
CA GLY A 254 -21.78 -16.82 -2.00
C GLY A 254 -21.53 -15.55 -1.20
N LEU A 255 -20.29 -15.01 -1.23
CA LEU A 255 -19.87 -13.79 -0.52
C LEU A 255 -20.07 -12.52 -1.37
N VAL A 256 -20.07 -12.66 -2.68
CA VAL A 256 -20.40 -11.64 -3.68
C VAL A 256 -21.37 -12.27 -4.68
N ARG A 257 -22.35 -11.52 -5.13
CA ARG A 257 -23.32 -12.02 -6.11
C ARG A 257 -22.88 -11.72 -7.56
N PRO A 258 -23.14 -12.58 -8.52
CA PRO A 258 -22.74 -12.37 -9.92
C PRO A 258 -23.55 -11.24 -10.61
N ASP A 259 -24.67 -10.79 -10.04
CA ASP A 259 -25.48 -9.67 -10.52
C ASP A 259 -25.09 -8.32 -9.90
N GLU A 260 -24.14 -8.29 -8.98
CA GLU A 260 -23.50 -7.07 -8.47
C GLU A 260 -22.46 -6.53 -9.45
N TYR A 261 -21.91 -5.35 -9.16
CA TYR A 261 -21.03 -4.63 -10.06
C TYR A 261 -19.73 -4.20 -9.35
N VAL A 262 -18.61 -4.36 -10.02
CA VAL A 262 -17.32 -3.75 -9.66
C VAL A 262 -17.42 -2.27 -10.02
N ALA A 263 -17.44 -1.39 -9.04
CA ALA A 263 -17.52 0.05 -9.23
C ALA A 263 -16.15 0.66 -9.55
N SER A 264 -15.12 0.24 -8.84
CA SER A 264 -13.75 0.72 -9.03
C SER A 264 -12.73 -0.32 -8.60
N VAL A 265 -11.51 -0.11 -9.10
CA VAL A 265 -10.26 -0.64 -8.58
C VAL A 265 -9.48 0.53 -8.02
N GLU A 266 -9.09 0.46 -6.75
CA GLU A 266 -8.28 1.47 -6.09
C GLU A 266 -6.98 0.83 -5.61
N PHE A 267 -5.90 1.60 -5.49
CA PHE A 267 -4.61 1.10 -5.05
C PHE A 267 -3.93 2.16 -4.17
N GLY A 268 -3.70 1.86 -2.91
CA GLY A 268 -3.16 2.83 -1.97
C GLY A 268 -2.66 2.24 -0.66
N ASN A 269 -2.26 3.13 0.22
CA ASN A 269 -1.92 2.78 1.59
C ASN A 269 -3.04 3.20 2.55
N GLU A 270 -3.60 2.26 3.32
CA GLU A 270 -4.28 2.68 4.54
C GLU A 270 -3.24 3.16 5.55
N VAL A 271 -3.41 4.38 6.02
CA VAL A 271 -2.50 5.00 6.99
C VAL A 271 -3.20 5.10 8.34
N MET A 272 -2.67 4.40 9.32
CA MET A 272 -3.15 4.37 10.71
C MET A 272 -2.20 5.09 11.67
N GLY A 273 -1.04 5.56 11.17
CA GLY A 273 -0.06 6.32 11.94
C GLY A 273 1.36 6.09 11.46
N GLY A 274 2.31 6.93 11.91
CA GLY A 274 3.69 6.87 11.49
C GLY A 274 3.98 7.67 10.22
N SER A 275 5.06 7.32 9.53
CA SER A 275 5.50 8.04 8.33
C SER A 275 5.90 7.07 7.23
N GLY A 276 5.76 7.52 5.98
CA GLY A 276 6.19 6.71 4.85
C GLY A 276 6.13 7.45 3.53
N THR A 277 6.68 6.79 2.54
CA THR A 277 6.67 7.20 1.13
C THR A 277 6.43 5.98 0.28
N THR A 278 5.51 6.08 -0.66
CA THR A 278 5.30 5.09 -1.71
C THR A 278 5.47 5.74 -3.07
N TRP A 279 6.35 5.18 -3.90
CA TRP A 279 6.48 5.50 -5.32
C TRP A 279 5.89 4.37 -6.15
N VAL A 280 5.05 4.72 -7.11
CA VAL A 280 4.43 3.77 -8.04
C VAL A 280 5.20 3.81 -9.35
N LYS A 281 6.01 2.78 -9.59
CA LYS A 281 6.82 2.63 -10.82
C LYS A 281 6.00 2.06 -11.97
N ARG A 282 5.01 1.24 -11.64
CA ARG A 282 4.03 0.69 -12.58
C ARG A 282 2.70 0.48 -11.87
N PHE A 283 1.63 0.91 -12.51
CA PHE A 283 0.28 0.52 -12.18
C PHE A 283 -0.53 0.44 -13.47
N GLU A 284 -1.10 -0.74 -13.72
CA GLU A 284 -1.86 -1.00 -14.93
C GLU A 284 -3.03 -1.93 -14.59
N VAL A 285 -4.22 -1.56 -15.01
CA VAL A 285 -5.42 -2.39 -14.87
C VAL A 285 -5.79 -2.93 -16.25
N GLU A 286 -5.69 -4.24 -16.41
CA GLU A 286 -6.14 -4.94 -17.61
C GLU A 286 -7.57 -5.42 -17.40
N VAL A 287 -8.47 -5.02 -18.30
CA VAL A 287 -9.91 -5.33 -18.25
C VAL A 287 -10.36 -5.90 -19.56
N ARG A 288 -11.02 -7.07 -19.50
CA ARG A 288 -11.81 -7.65 -20.59
C ARG A 288 -13.13 -8.14 -20.00
N PRO A 289 -14.24 -7.54 -20.41
CA PRO A 289 -15.59 -7.98 -20.02
C PRO A 289 -15.92 -9.32 -20.64
#